data_1cb0eb0a11ede23e10500592d558f38f
#
_entry.id   1cb0eb0a11ede23e10500592d558f38f
#
_cell.length_a   1.000
_cell.length_b   1.000
_cell.length_c   1.000
_cell.angle_alpha   90.00
_cell.angle_beta   90.00
_cell.angle_gamma   90.00
#
_symmetry.space_group_name_H-M   'P 1'
#
loop_
_entity.id
_entity.type
_entity.pdbx_description
1 polymer ?
#
loop_
_entity_poly.entity_id
_entity_poly.type
_entity_poly.pdbx_seq_one_letter_code
_entity_poly.pdbx_strand_id
1 'polypeptide(L)'
;MGNNVDIQIKEIALKLRRIRDLKGLTREKFCEPLGENSDYWGLIERGEQPISLVKLLQVCETYHIPIESVIDLEMKKGNNDEILSNIEELLSQCTEKQLDIVKKFIEEIVLVI
;
A
#
# COMPACT_ATOMS: atom_id res chain seq x y z
N MET A 1 -17.46 16.43 9.40
CA MET A 1 -17.47 15.02 9.74
C MET A 1 -16.72 14.22 8.68
N GLY A 2 -15.65 13.58 9.06
CA GLY A 2 -14.92 12.72 8.14
C GLY A 2 -15.80 11.55 7.75
N ASN A 3 -15.93 11.27 6.48
CA ASN A 3 -16.63 10.10 5.99
C ASN A 3 -15.59 9.05 5.57
N ASN A 4 -16.07 7.87 5.20
CA ASN A 4 -15.17 6.78 4.80
C ASN A 4 -14.32 7.15 3.58
N VAL A 5 -14.84 8.01 2.69
CA VAL A 5 -14.10 8.44 1.51
C VAL A 5 -12.89 9.29 1.91
N ASP A 6 -13.08 10.23 2.82
CA ASP A 6 -11.99 11.09 3.29
C ASP A 6 -10.91 10.28 4.00
N ILE A 7 -11.32 9.32 4.80
CA ILE A 7 -10.39 8.42 5.49
C ILE A 7 -9.60 7.60 4.47
N GLN A 8 -10.27 7.07 3.46
CA GLN A 8 -9.63 6.27 2.41
C GLN A 8 -8.64 7.09 1.60
N ILE A 9 -8.96 8.34 1.29
CA ILE A 9 -8.04 9.24 0.58
C ILE A 9 -6.75 9.41 1.39
N LYS A 10 -6.87 9.62 2.68
CA LYS A 10 -5.70 9.78 3.56
C LYS A 10 -4.90 8.48 3.67
N GLU A 11 -5.57 7.35 3.73
CA GLU A 11 -4.89 6.06 3.77
C GLU A 11 -4.12 5.79 2.47
N ILE A 12 -4.71 6.11 1.33
CA ILE A 12 -4.04 6.00 0.04
C ILE A 12 -2.82 6.90 0.00
N ALA A 13 -2.95 8.13 0.47
CA ALA A 13 -1.85 9.09 0.53
C ALA A 13 -0.67 8.55 1.35
N LEU A 14 -0.95 8.00 2.52
CA LEU A 14 0.07 7.41 3.38
C LEU A 14 0.76 6.22 2.72
N LYS A 15 -0.01 5.38 2.04
CA LYS A 15 0.56 4.22 1.36
C LYS A 15 1.44 4.63 0.19
N LEU A 16 1.03 5.62 -0.57
CA LEU A 16 1.84 6.14 -1.68
C LEU A 16 3.16 6.72 -1.18
N ARG A 17 3.10 7.50 -0.10
CA ARG A 17 4.32 8.03 0.51
C ARG A 17 5.23 6.93 1.00
N ARG A 18 4.67 5.94 1.66
CA ARG A 18 5.44 4.79 2.17
C ARG A 18 6.11 4.04 1.03
N ILE A 19 5.41 3.82 -0.07
CA ILE A 19 5.98 3.16 -1.25
C ILE A 19 7.16 3.96 -1.79
N ARG A 20 7.01 5.27 -1.91
CA ARG A 20 8.08 6.15 -2.37
C ARG A 20 9.29 6.07 -1.44
N ASP A 21 9.06 6.15 -0.12
CA ASP A 21 10.14 6.09 0.88
C ASP A 21 10.86 4.74 0.82
N LEU A 22 10.12 3.65 0.67
CA LEU A 22 10.72 2.32 0.56
C LEU A 22 11.59 2.17 -0.69
N LYS A 23 11.26 2.89 -1.76
CA LYS A 23 12.08 2.91 -2.98
C LYS A 23 13.28 3.84 -2.85
N GLY A 24 13.36 4.60 -1.77
CA GLY A 24 14.46 5.54 -1.55
C GLY A 24 14.43 6.74 -2.50
N LEU A 25 13.26 7.10 -2.99
CA LEU A 25 13.13 8.18 -3.97
C LEU A 25 12.62 9.46 -3.33
N THR A 26 13.17 10.60 -3.78
CA THR A 26 12.60 11.91 -3.48
C THR A 26 11.31 12.07 -4.27
N ARG A 27 10.49 13.06 -3.91
CA ARG A 27 9.27 13.36 -4.67
C ARG A 27 9.61 13.71 -6.11
N GLU A 28 10.66 14.48 -6.32
CA GLU A 28 11.11 14.90 -7.65
C GLU A 28 11.46 13.67 -8.50
N LYS A 29 12.23 12.76 -7.96
CA LYS A 29 12.64 11.54 -8.66
C LYS A 29 11.45 10.62 -8.93
N PHE A 30 10.57 10.49 -7.97
CA PHE A 30 9.38 9.68 -8.11
C PHE A 30 8.47 10.19 -9.22
N CYS A 31 8.35 11.51 -9.32
CA CYS A 31 7.47 12.16 -10.29
C CYS A 31 8.02 12.24 -11.70
N GLU A 32 9.33 12.11 -11.88
CA GLU A 32 9.95 12.21 -13.22
C GLU A 32 9.31 11.30 -14.25
N PRO A 33 9.24 9.98 -14.03
CA PRO A 33 8.64 9.08 -15.02
C PRO A 33 7.13 9.25 -15.16
N LEU A 34 6.49 9.92 -14.19
CA LEU A 34 5.05 10.17 -14.23
C LEU A 34 4.71 11.46 -14.95
N GLY A 35 5.71 12.29 -15.27
CA GLY A 35 5.47 13.61 -15.83
C GLY A 35 4.68 14.51 -14.89
N GLU A 36 4.84 14.34 -13.57
CA GLU A 36 4.06 15.03 -12.57
C GLU A 36 4.91 16.08 -11.86
N ASN A 37 4.25 17.14 -11.39
CA ASN A 37 4.88 18.18 -10.59
C ASN A 37 5.04 17.69 -9.14
N SER A 38 6.25 17.83 -8.60
CA SER A 38 6.55 17.35 -7.24
C SER A 38 5.80 18.10 -6.16
N ASP A 39 5.49 19.38 -6.36
CA ASP A 39 4.71 20.15 -5.39
C ASP A 39 3.27 19.67 -5.35
N TYR A 40 2.69 19.39 -6.52
CA TYR A 40 1.34 18.82 -6.61
C TYR A 40 1.32 17.44 -5.98
N TRP A 41 2.34 16.63 -6.23
CA TRP A 41 2.47 15.31 -5.62
C TRP A 41 2.54 15.42 -4.09
N GLY A 42 3.21 16.46 -3.57
CA GLY A 42 3.24 16.73 -2.14
C GLY A 42 1.85 16.93 -1.55
N LEU A 43 0.96 17.61 -2.27
CA LEU A 43 -0.44 17.77 -1.83
C LEU A 43 -1.15 16.43 -1.75
N ILE A 44 -0.90 15.55 -2.72
CA ILE A 44 -1.47 14.21 -2.73
C ILE A 44 -0.97 13.41 -1.53
N GLU A 45 0.32 13.42 -1.26
CA GLU A 45 0.92 12.67 -0.15
C GLU A 45 0.46 13.15 1.21
N ARG A 46 0.11 14.42 1.34
CA ARG A 46 -0.41 14.96 2.59
C ARG A 46 -1.91 14.76 2.75
N GLY A 47 -2.56 14.18 1.75
CA GLY A 47 -4.00 13.98 1.77
C GLY A 47 -4.81 15.25 1.55
N GLU A 48 -4.15 16.32 1.08
CA GLU A 48 -4.80 17.60 0.81
C GLU A 48 -5.45 17.64 -0.56
N GLN A 49 -4.99 16.80 -1.47
CA GLN A 49 -5.51 16.67 -2.82
C GLN A 49 -5.71 15.19 -3.14
N PRO A 50 -6.94 14.76 -3.47
CA PRO A 50 -7.14 13.37 -3.85
C PRO A 50 -6.42 13.07 -5.15
N ILE A 51 -5.82 11.88 -5.24
CA ILE A 51 -5.21 11.44 -6.48
C ILE A 51 -6.32 11.03 -7.46
N SER A 52 -6.18 11.41 -8.73
CA SER A 52 -7.12 10.94 -9.75
C SER A 52 -6.90 9.46 -10.02
N LEU A 53 -7.95 8.79 -10.47
CA LEU A 53 -7.85 7.39 -10.84
C LEU A 53 -6.81 7.18 -11.95
N VAL A 54 -6.79 8.07 -12.94
CA VAL A 54 -5.83 7.98 -14.03
C VAL A 54 -4.40 8.04 -13.51
N LYS A 55 -4.13 9.00 -12.62
CA LYS A 55 -2.78 9.14 -12.05
C LYS A 55 -2.42 7.93 -11.20
N LEU A 56 -3.35 7.41 -10.41
CA LEU A 56 -3.11 6.21 -9.61
C LEU A 56 -2.75 5.02 -10.49
N LEU A 57 -3.47 4.81 -11.57
CA LEU A 57 -3.17 3.73 -12.51
C LEU A 57 -1.80 3.92 -13.16
N GLN A 58 -1.42 5.15 -13.49
CA GLN A 58 -0.09 5.45 -14.02
C GLN A 58 1.02 5.09 -13.02
N VAL A 59 0.82 5.44 -11.75
CA VAL A 59 1.78 5.11 -10.69
C VAL A 59 1.92 3.60 -10.56
N CYS A 60 0.81 2.89 -10.50
CA CYS A 60 0.83 1.44 -10.35
C CYS A 60 1.53 0.77 -11.54
N GLU A 61 1.25 1.23 -12.74
CA GLU A 61 1.89 0.69 -13.95
C GLU A 61 3.39 1.00 -13.98
N THR A 62 3.75 2.26 -13.72
CA THR A 62 5.15 2.71 -13.79
C THR A 62 6.03 1.97 -12.79
N TYR A 63 5.53 1.77 -11.57
CA TYR A 63 6.31 1.20 -10.48
C TYR A 63 5.99 -0.26 -10.20
N HIS A 64 5.16 -0.89 -11.05
CA HIS A 64 4.78 -2.30 -10.91
C HIS A 64 4.16 -2.60 -9.55
N ILE A 65 3.25 -1.74 -9.12
CA ILE A 65 2.57 -1.85 -7.84
C ILE A 65 1.18 -2.39 -8.08
N PRO A 66 0.79 -3.51 -7.44
CA PRO A 66 -0.60 -3.96 -7.52
C PRO A 66 -1.52 -2.91 -6.89
N ILE A 67 -2.61 -2.59 -7.55
CA ILE A 67 -3.53 -1.57 -7.04
C ILE A 67 -4.10 -1.95 -5.67
N GLU A 68 -4.23 -3.22 -5.38
CA GLU A 68 -4.70 -3.73 -4.09
C GLU A 68 -3.77 -3.36 -2.95
N SER A 69 -2.50 -3.09 -3.26
CA SER A 69 -1.54 -2.62 -2.24
C SER A 69 -1.81 -1.20 -1.80
N VAL A 70 -2.51 -0.43 -2.62
CA VAL A 70 -2.79 0.98 -2.35
C VAL A 70 -4.23 1.18 -1.88
N ILE A 71 -5.17 0.49 -2.50
CA ILE A 71 -6.59 0.62 -2.19
C ILE A 71 -7.05 -0.61 -1.42
N ASP A 72 -7.57 -0.38 -0.21
CA ASP A 72 -8.17 -1.41 0.61
C ASP A 72 -9.63 -1.06 0.80
N LEU A 73 -10.50 -1.79 0.12
CA LEU A 73 -11.93 -1.56 0.21
C LEU A 73 -12.51 -2.25 1.44
N GLU A 74 -13.23 -1.51 2.25
CA GLU A 74 -13.80 -2.03 3.50
C GLU A 74 -14.71 -3.23 3.30
N MET A 75 -15.36 -3.31 2.15
CA MET A 75 -16.23 -4.43 1.87
C MET A 75 -15.50 -5.77 1.79
N LYS A 76 -14.18 -5.76 1.72
CA LYS A 76 -13.35 -6.95 1.79
C LYS A 76 -12.98 -7.32 3.21
N LYS A 77 -13.22 -6.42 4.16
CA LYS A 77 -13.01 -6.70 5.57
C LYS A 77 -14.17 -7.55 6.06
N GLY A 78 -14.05 -8.08 7.20
CA GLY A 78 -15.02 -8.95 7.80
C GLY A 78 -14.29 -9.77 8.84
N ASN A 79 -14.58 -11.04 8.93
CA ASN A 79 -13.92 -11.94 9.88
C ASN A 79 -12.41 -12.06 9.64
N ASN A 80 -11.95 -11.65 8.46
CA ASN A 80 -10.53 -11.73 8.10
C ASN A 80 -9.65 -10.81 8.94
N ASP A 81 -10.18 -9.67 9.40
CA ASP A 81 -9.38 -8.72 10.18
C ASP A 81 -8.91 -9.34 11.51
N GLU A 82 -9.78 -10.06 12.19
CA GLU A 82 -9.43 -10.74 13.43
C GLU A 82 -8.42 -11.84 13.20
N ILE A 83 -8.62 -12.63 12.16
CA ILE A 83 -7.71 -13.70 11.79
C ILE A 83 -6.34 -13.15 11.45
N LEU A 84 -6.28 -12.08 10.66
CA LEU A 84 -5.02 -11.44 10.29
C LEU A 84 -4.29 -10.87 11.51
N SER A 85 -5.01 -10.22 12.42
CA SER A 85 -4.42 -9.74 13.67
C SER A 85 -3.81 -10.87 14.48
N ASN A 86 -4.51 -11.98 14.58
CA ASN A 86 -4.03 -13.15 15.32
C ASN A 86 -2.77 -13.72 14.68
N ILE A 87 -2.74 -13.78 13.35
CA ILE A 87 -1.57 -14.25 12.61
C ILE A 87 -0.38 -13.32 12.83
N GLU A 88 -0.59 -12.01 12.77
CA GLU A 88 0.47 -11.04 13.01
C GLU A 88 1.05 -11.18 14.41
N GLU A 89 0.20 -11.36 15.40
CA GLU A 89 0.63 -11.57 16.78
C GLU A 89 1.48 -12.82 16.91
N LEU A 90 1.06 -13.90 16.30
CA LEU A 90 1.83 -15.15 16.30
C LEU A 90 3.17 -14.98 15.58
N LEU A 91 3.18 -14.28 14.44
CA LEU A 91 4.41 -14.04 13.69
C LEU A 91 5.41 -13.20 14.48
N SER A 92 4.92 -12.30 15.32
CA SER A 92 5.80 -11.45 16.14
C SER A 92 6.61 -12.23 17.15
N GLN A 93 6.18 -13.47 17.46
CA GLN A 93 6.87 -14.36 18.39
C GLN A 93 7.85 -15.30 17.71
N CYS A 94 7.89 -15.28 16.38
CA CYS A 94 8.75 -16.17 15.61
C CYS A 94 10.17 -15.64 15.51
N THR A 95 11.13 -16.56 15.44
CA THR A 95 12.51 -16.21 15.09
C THR A 95 12.61 -15.95 13.60
N GLU A 96 13.70 -15.34 13.16
CA GLU A 96 13.95 -15.08 11.74
C GLU A 96 13.87 -16.38 10.91
N LYS A 97 14.43 -17.45 11.44
CA LYS A 97 14.42 -18.76 10.78
C LYS A 97 13.00 -19.31 10.64
N GLN A 98 12.20 -19.16 11.70
CA GLN A 98 10.80 -19.58 11.67
C GLN A 98 9.98 -18.75 10.69
N LEU A 99 10.23 -17.44 10.63
CA LEU A 99 9.55 -16.55 9.68
C LEU A 99 9.84 -16.95 8.23
N ASP A 100 11.08 -17.34 7.95
CA ASP A 100 11.46 -17.79 6.61
C ASP A 100 10.69 -19.06 6.20
N ILE A 101 10.57 -20.00 7.13
CA ILE A 101 9.80 -21.23 6.91
C ILE A 101 8.34 -20.91 6.65
N VAL A 102 7.75 -20.06 7.47
CA VAL A 102 6.34 -19.64 7.32
C VAL A 102 6.12 -18.96 5.98
N LYS A 103 7.05 -18.07 5.59
CA LYS A 103 6.97 -17.37 4.31
C LYS A 103 6.92 -18.36 3.15
N LYS A 104 7.81 -19.34 3.15
CA LYS A 104 7.87 -20.34 2.09
C LYS A 104 6.58 -21.17 2.04
N PHE A 105 6.05 -21.53 3.20
CA PHE A 105 4.80 -22.27 3.28
C PHE A 105 3.63 -21.49 2.69
N ILE A 106 3.54 -20.21 3.02
CA ILE A 106 2.49 -19.33 2.50
C ILE A 106 2.60 -19.18 0.99
N GLU A 107 3.82 -18.98 0.48
CA GLU A 107 4.07 -18.88 -0.95
C GLU A 107 3.59 -20.12 -1.70
N GLU A 108 3.84 -21.32 -1.14
CA GLU A 108 3.39 -22.56 -1.73
C GLU A 108 1.86 -22.64 -1.76
N ILE A 109 1.19 -22.24 -0.68
CA ILE A 109 -0.28 -22.25 -0.63
C ILE A 109 -0.86 -21.33 -1.68
N VAL A 110 -0.34 -20.11 -1.77
CA VAL A 110 -0.85 -19.09 -2.68
C VAL A 110 -0.63 -19.50 -4.15
N LEU A 111 0.51 -20.11 -4.45
CA LEU A 111 0.83 -20.53 -5.81
C LEU A 111 0.03 -21.74 -6.28
N VAL A 112 -0.45 -22.56 -5.37
CA VAL A 112 -1.23 -23.77 -5.71
C VAL A 112 -2.70 -23.42 -5.99
N ILE A 113 -3.18 -22.32 -5.45
CA ILE A 113 -4.55 -21.88 -5.65
C ILE A 113 -4.61 -20.95 -6.85
#